data_ad39e6728e803a4a0117f7f25e6c7d3b
#
_entry.id   ad39e6728e803a4a0117f7f25e6c7d3b
#
_cell.length_a   1.000
_cell.length_b   1.000
_cell.length_c   1.000
_cell.angle_alpha   90.00
_cell.angle_beta   90.00
_cell.angle_gamma   90.00
#
_symmetry.space_group_name_H-M   'P 1'
#
loop_
_entity.id
_entity.type
_entity.pdbx_description
1 polymer ?
#
loop_
_entity_poly.entity_id
_entity_poly.type
_entity_poly.pdbx_seq_one_letter_code
_entity_poly.pdbx_strand_id
1 'polypeptide(L)'
;MSYKIVTLPTYRAVGLSWEGTFSDIDPDLKNVIKQSEDRADELVYKVNPGVQLGLNYHVIENGFAHYAVYEVSEEQELPNGMVEIRVPEWTYVKTTHNKGDNIQQTYMDLHQWLFDSDYTAFKEAGVNYYDPYMPIKHEHYPVNSDPNDPHFDIYIPIVKK
;
A
#
# COMPACT_ATOMS: atom_id res chain seq x y z
N MET A 1 12.48 11.88 11.87
CA MET A 1 11.76 11.17 10.81
C MET A 1 11.78 12.02 9.54
N SER A 2 12.00 11.39 8.40
CA SER A 2 12.18 12.10 7.13
C SER A 2 10.94 11.97 6.27
N TYR A 3 10.44 13.09 5.73
CA TYR A 3 9.29 13.13 4.82
C TYR A 3 9.74 13.74 3.50
N LYS A 4 9.43 13.05 2.40
CA LYS A 4 9.80 13.50 1.06
C LYS A 4 8.55 13.57 0.18
N ILE A 5 8.51 14.54 -0.71
CA ILE A 5 7.45 14.63 -1.72
C ILE A 5 7.98 13.98 -2.99
N VAL A 6 7.31 12.95 -3.45
CA VAL A 6 7.72 12.20 -4.65
C VAL A 6 6.52 11.99 -5.58
N THR A 7 6.79 11.96 -6.88
CA THR A 7 5.77 11.62 -7.88
C THR A 7 6.19 10.30 -8.52
N LEU A 8 5.27 9.33 -8.52
CA LEU A 8 5.48 8.05 -9.19
C LEU A 8 4.65 8.01 -10.46
N PRO A 9 5.23 7.55 -11.59
CA PRO A 9 4.45 7.40 -12.82
C PRO A 9 3.38 6.32 -12.66
N THR A 10 2.40 6.33 -13.56
CA THR A 10 1.40 5.26 -13.64
C THR A 10 2.10 3.91 -13.70
N TYR A 11 1.61 2.94 -12.92
CA TYR A 11 2.15 1.59 -12.96
C TYR A 11 1.05 0.54 -12.85
N ARG A 12 1.39 -0.68 -13.27
CA ARG A 12 0.54 -1.85 -13.21
C ARG A 12 1.09 -2.81 -12.16
N ALA A 13 0.22 -3.40 -11.36
CA ALA A 13 0.60 -4.39 -10.38
C ALA A 13 -0.39 -5.56 -10.39
N VAL A 14 0.09 -6.76 -10.07
CA VAL A 14 -0.68 -8.00 -10.10
C VAL A 14 -0.41 -8.80 -8.83
N GLY A 15 -1.44 -9.43 -8.30
CA GLY A 15 -1.34 -10.29 -7.14
C GLY A 15 -2.72 -10.65 -6.60
N LEU A 16 -2.82 -10.74 -5.28
CA LEU A 16 -4.06 -11.14 -4.61
C LEU A 16 -4.67 -9.95 -3.88
N SER A 17 -5.98 -9.92 -3.80
CA SER A 17 -6.70 -8.86 -3.09
C SER A 17 -7.50 -9.43 -1.93
N TRP A 18 -7.80 -8.56 -0.97
CA TRP A 18 -8.61 -8.88 0.20
C TRP A 18 -9.47 -7.67 0.56
N GLU A 19 -10.67 -7.92 1.04
CA GLU A 19 -11.53 -6.90 1.63
C GLU A 19 -12.08 -7.45 2.94
N GLY A 20 -12.11 -6.61 3.97
CA GLY A 20 -12.64 -7.04 5.25
C GLY A 20 -12.55 -5.97 6.32
N THR A 21 -12.97 -6.32 7.52
CA THR A 21 -12.92 -5.44 8.68
C THR A 21 -11.59 -5.58 9.41
N PHE A 22 -11.29 -4.62 10.29
CA PHE A 22 -10.07 -4.65 11.09
C PHE A 22 -9.95 -5.93 11.93
N SER A 23 -11.08 -6.50 12.36
CA SER A 23 -11.07 -7.74 13.16
C SER A 23 -10.66 -8.98 12.36
N ASP A 24 -10.71 -8.92 11.02
CA ASP A 24 -10.39 -10.05 10.15
C ASP A 24 -8.96 -10.03 9.62
N ILE A 25 -8.14 -9.05 10.02
CA ILE A 25 -6.76 -8.94 9.55
C ILE A 25 -5.98 -10.21 9.90
N ASP A 26 -6.15 -10.72 11.12
CA ASP A 26 -5.52 -11.94 11.59
C ASP A 26 -6.60 -13.02 11.79
N PRO A 27 -6.61 -14.13 11.03
CA PRO A 27 -5.58 -14.56 10.09
C PRO A 27 -5.82 -14.21 8.61
N ASP A 28 -7.00 -13.67 8.23
CA ASP A 28 -7.44 -13.66 6.83
C ASP A 28 -6.52 -12.85 5.92
N LEU A 29 -6.24 -11.58 6.28
CA LEU A 29 -5.36 -10.75 5.46
C LEU A 29 -3.93 -11.28 5.46
N LYS A 30 -3.44 -11.72 6.62
CA LYS A 30 -2.08 -12.28 6.71
C LYS A 30 -1.91 -13.50 5.82
N ASN A 31 -2.95 -14.32 5.70
CA ASN A 31 -2.94 -15.48 4.79
C ASN A 31 -2.88 -15.05 3.33
N VAL A 32 -3.61 -14.01 2.95
CA VAL A 32 -3.58 -13.49 1.58
C VAL A 32 -2.19 -12.93 1.23
N ILE A 33 -1.60 -12.18 2.13
CA ILE A 33 -0.24 -11.64 1.95
C ILE A 33 0.76 -12.78 1.74
N LYS A 34 0.68 -13.82 2.58
CA LYS A 34 1.56 -14.99 2.49
C LYS A 34 1.36 -15.74 1.18
N GLN A 35 0.11 -15.94 0.75
CA GLN A 35 -0.19 -16.61 -0.52
C GLN A 35 0.36 -15.83 -1.70
N SER A 36 0.28 -14.49 -1.67
CA SER A 36 0.86 -13.65 -2.72
C SER A 36 2.38 -13.82 -2.78
N GLU A 37 3.04 -13.87 -1.63
CA GLU A 37 4.49 -14.14 -1.56
C GLU A 37 4.82 -15.52 -2.14
N ASP A 38 4.06 -16.55 -1.76
CA ASP A 38 4.30 -17.92 -2.21
C ASP A 38 4.11 -18.08 -3.72
N ARG A 39 3.27 -17.25 -4.33
CA ARG A 39 2.97 -17.29 -5.75
C ARG A 39 3.74 -16.24 -6.57
N ALA A 40 4.67 -15.51 -5.96
CA ALA A 40 5.41 -14.45 -6.62
C ALA A 40 6.18 -14.94 -7.86
N ASP A 41 6.62 -16.20 -7.88
CA ASP A 41 7.35 -16.78 -9.00
C ASP A 41 6.50 -16.92 -10.27
N GLU A 42 5.17 -16.89 -10.17
CA GLU A 42 4.28 -16.89 -11.33
C GLU A 42 4.34 -15.56 -12.09
N LEU A 43 4.85 -14.50 -11.46
CA LEU A 43 4.96 -13.18 -12.07
C LEU A 43 6.38 -13.01 -12.63
N VAL A 44 6.57 -13.47 -13.86
CA VAL A 44 7.88 -13.51 -14.52
C VAL A 44 8.34 -12.14 -15.03
N TYR A 45 7.43 -11.18 -15.12
CA TYR A 45 7.70 -9.82 -15.60
C TYR A 45 7.64 -8.78 -14.49
N LYS A 46 8.02 -9.14 -13.27
CA LYS A 46 8.13 -8.17 -12.17
C LYS A 46 9.14 -7.08 -12.51
N VAL A 47 8.75 -5.83 -12.30
CA VAL A 47 9.63 -4.66 -12.47
C VAL A 47 10.60 -4.57 -11.29
N ASN A 48 10.11 -4.83 -10.07
CA ASN A 48 10.93 -4.79 -8.86
C ASN A 48 10.65 -6.04 -8.01
N PRO A 49 11.33 -7.15 -8.30
CA PRO A 49 11.08 -8.41 -7.60
C PRO A 49 11.45 -8.39 -6.11
N GLY A 50 12.24 -7.41 -5.69
CA GLY A 50 12.64 -7.26 -4.28
C GLY A 50 11.63 -6.56 -3.39
N VAL A 51 10.47 -6.13 -3.93
CA VAL A 51 9.47 -5.37 -3.18
C VAL A 51 8.07 -5.91 -3.43
N GLN A 52 7.36 -6.25 -2.34
CA GLN A 52 5.92 -6.51 -2.39
C GLN A 52 5.19 -5.21 -2.02
N LEU A 53 4.13 -4.90 -2.75
CA LEU A 53 3.30 -3.74 -2.48
C LEU A 53 2.08 -4.15 -1.66
N GLY A 54 1.81 -3.40 -0.60
CA GLY A 54 0.56 -3.48 0.16
C GLY A 54 -0.24 -2.20 -0.09
N LEU A 55 -1.23 -2.27 -0.97
CA LEU A 55 -2.00 -1.10 -1.38
C LEU A 55 -3.34 -1.13 -0.65
N ASN A 56 -3.54 -0.18 0.27
CA ASN A 56 -4.71 -0.13 1.15
C ASN A 56 -5.63 1.01 0.75
N TYR A 57 -6.92 0.69 0.61
CA TYR A 57 -7.98 1.64 0.27
C TYR A 57 -9.10 1.50 1.30
N HIS A 58 -9.36 2.57 2.06
CA HIS A 58 -10.35 2.54 3.15
C HIS A 58 -11.77 2.74 2.63
N VAL A 59 -12.21 1.83 1.76
CA VAL A 59 -13.53 1.86 1.11
C VAL A 59 -14.54 0.92 1.77
N ILE A 60 -14.16 0.26 2.85
CA ILE A 60 -15.01 -0.65 3.63
C ILE A 60 -15.23 -0.04 5.01
N GLU A 61 -16.48 0.01 5.48
CA GLU A 61 -16.79 0.49 6.83
C GLU A 61 -16.12 -0.40 7.87
N ASN A 62 -15.37 0.20 8.80
CA ASN A 62 -14.59 -0.49 9.83
C ASN A 62 -13.54 -1.45 9.28
N GLY A 63 -13.04 -1.16 8.08
CA GLY A 63 -12.07 -2.02 7.42
C GLY A 63 -11.41 -1.35 6.23
N PHE A 64 -10.96 -2.18 5.28
CA PHE A 64 -10.31 -1.68 4.08
C PHE A 64 -10.20 -2.77 3.02
N ALA A 65 -9.90 -2.35 1.79
CA ALA A 65 -9.48 -3.23 0.71
C ALA A 65 -7.96 -3.21 0.64
N HIS A 66 -7.35 -4.36 0.46
CA HIS A 66 -5.89 -4.54 0.40
C HIS A 66 -5.50 -5.30 -0.84
N TYR A 67 -4.49 -4.80 -1.54
CA TYR A 67 -3.89 -5.48 -2.68
C TYR A 67 -2.47 -5.89 -2.29
N ALA A 68 -2.23 -7.20 -2.19
CA ALA A 68 -0.90 -7.78 -1.95
C ALA A 68 -0.33 -8.14 -3.33
N VAL A 69 0.44 -7.22 -3.91
CA VAL A 69 0.77 -7.26 -5.34
C VAL A 69 2.24 -6.95 -5.57
N TYR A 70 2.66 -7.17 -6.82
CA TYR A 70 4.00 -6.80 -7.29
C TYR A 70 3.86 -5.97 -8.55
N GLU A 71 4.67 -4.93 -8.68
CA GLU A 71 4.71 -4.15 -9.91
C GLU A 71 5.19 -5.01 -11.07
N VAL A 72 4.48 -4.97 -12.20
CA VAL A 72 4.77 -5.78 -13.38
C VAL A 72 4.73 -4.92 -14.63
N SER A 73 5.42 -5.37 -15.67
CA SER A 73 5.33 -4.73 -16.99
C SER A 73 4.04 -5.15 -17.70
N GLU A 74 3.76 -4.52 -18.84
CA GLU A 74 2.55 -4.80 -19.63
C GLU A 74 2.55 -6.21 -20.23
N GLU A 75 3.70 -6.85 -20.34
CA GLU A 75 3.81 -8.21 -20.88
C GLU A 75 3.30 -9.28 -19.91
N GLN A 76 3.13 -8.95 -18.63
CA GLN A 76 2.70 -9.92 -17.63
C GLN A 76 1.27 -10.37 -17.90
N GLU A 77 1.08 -11.64 -18.15
CA GLU A 77 -0.24 -12.26 -18.19
C GLU A 77 -0.77 -12.38 -16.76
N LEU A 78 -2.10 -12.35 -16.62
CA LEU A 78 -2.76 -12.45 -15.32
C LEU A 78 -2.86 -13.93 -14.93
N PRO A 79 -2.09 -14.37 -13.90
CA PRO A 79 -2.22 -15.76 -13.44
C PRO A 79 -3.61 -16.06 -12.89
N ASN A 80 -3.99 -17.33 -12.91
CA ASN A 80 -5.29 -17.77 -12.46
C ASN A 80 -5.55 -17.36 -11.00
N GLY A 81 -6.69 -16.72 -10.75
CA GLY A 81 -7.07 -16.26 -9.40
C GLY A 81 -6.42 -14.96 -8.94
N MET A 82 -5.52 -14.39 -9.72
CA MET A 82 -4.94 -13.10 -9.42
C MET A 82 -5.74 -11.95 -10.01
N VAL A 83 -5.51 -10.75 -9.47
CA VAL A 83 -6.15 -9.51 -9.93
C VAL A 83 -5.08 -8.51 -10.36
N GLU A 84 -5.49 -7.60 -11.23
CA GLU A 84 -4.67 -6.49 -11.70
C GLU A 84 -5.15 -5.19 -11.06
N ILE A 85 -4.21 -4.33 -10.72
CA ILE A 85 -4.52 -2.94 -10.34
C ILE A 85 -3.59 -2.01 -11.12
N ARG A 86 -4.15 -0.92 -11.63
CA ARG A 86 -3.39 0.16 -12.26
C ARG A 86 -3.47 1.38 -11.36
N VAL A 87 -2.30 1.85 -10.92
CA VAL A 87 -2.21 3.03 -10.07
C VAL A 87 -1.84 4.21 -10.95
N PRO A 88 -2.68 5.26 -10.97
CA PRO A 88 -2.38 6.47 -11.76
C PRO A 88 -1.11 7.15 -11.29
N GLU A 89 -0.61 8.07 -12.09
CA GLU A 89 0.47 8.95 -11.64
C GLU A 89 -0.04 9.85 -10.52
N TRP A 90 0.49 9.64 -9.33
CA TRP A 90 0.15 10.43 -8.15
C TRP A 90 1.40 11.01 -7.52
N THR A 91 1.22 12.12 -6.81
CA THR A 91 2.24 12.70 -5.94
C THR A 91 1.96 12.24 -4.51
N TYR A 92 3.03 11.84 -3.82
CA TYR A 92 2.92 11.25 -2.48
C TYR A 92 3.83 11.97 -1.50
N VAL A 93 3.44 11.96 -0.23
CA VAL A 93 4.43 12.08 0.83
C VAL A 93 4.95 10.67 1.13
N LYS A 94 6.27 10.54 1.17
CA LYS A 94 6.97 9.29 1.45
C LYS A 94 7.69 9.39 2.78
N THR A 95 7.52 8.38 3.62
CA THR A 95 8.32 8.21 4.84
C THR A 95 8.63 6.73 5.05
N THR A 96 9.53 6.43 5.98
CA THR A 96 9.93 5.06 6.26
C THR A 96 9.55 4.68 7.68
N HIS A 97 8.92 3.52 7.82
CA HIS A 97 8.74 2.85 9.11
C HIS A 97 9.95 1.96 9.35
N ASN A 98 10.67 2.19 10.44
CA ASN A 98 11.91 1.47 10.75
C ASN A 98 11.64 0.33 11.71
N LYS A 99 12.53 -0.67 11.69
CA LYS A 99 12.53 -1.74 12.71
C LYS A 99 12.59 -1.11 14.10
N GLY A 100 11.81 -1.67 15.02
CA GLY A 100 11.73 -1.20 16.39
C GLY A 100 10.73 -0.07 16.62
N ASP A 101 10.23 0.57 15.57
CA ASP A 101 9.24 1.63 15.69
C ASP A 101 7.83 1.05 15.86
N ASN A 102 6.96 1.82 16.52
CA ASN A 102 5.54 1.47 16.65
C ASN A 102 4.79 1.96 15.41
N ILE A 103 4.07 1.06 14.74
CA ILE A 103 3.34 1.38 13.50
C ILE A 103 2.29 2.46 13.73
N GLN A 104 1.54 2.39 14.82
CA GLN A 104 0.54 3.40 15.12
C GLN A 104 1.17 4.78 15.28
N GLN A 105 2.31 4.84 15.96
CA GLN A 105 3.02 6.10 16.16
C GLN A 105 3.55 6.64 14.83
N THR A 106 4.08 5.79 13.96
CA THR A 106 4.53 6.20 12.62
C THR A 106 3.41 6.87 11.85
N TYR A 107 2.20 6.28 11.86
CA TYR A 107 1.06 6.87 11.16
C TYR A 107 0.51 8.12 11.86
N MET A 108 0.56 8.19 13.19
CA MET A 108 0.17 9.38 13.93
C MET A 108 1.10 10.56 13.59
N ASP A 109 2.40 10.32 13.53
CA ASP A 109 3.38 11.33 13.16
C ASP A 109 3.16 11.80 11.72
N LEU A 110 2.85 10.89 10.82
CA LEU A 110 2.55 11.22 9.43
C LEU A 110 1.27 12.06 9.32
N HIS A 111 0.24 11.70 10.07
CA HIS A 111 -0.99 12.48 10.13
C HIS A 111 -0.73 13.91 10.63
N GLN A 112 0.09 14.06 11.67
CA GLN A 112 0.45 15.36 12.20
C GLN A 112 1.24 16.18 11.17
N TRP A 113 2.16 15.54 10.45
CA TRP A 113 2.89 16.20 9.38
C TRP A 113 1.95 16.73 8.30
N LEU A 114 0.99 15.92 7.87
CA LEU A 114 -0.03 16.35 6.90
C LEU A 114 -0.83 17.53 7.40
N PHE A 115 -1.27 17.47 8.66
CA PHE A 115 -2.05 18.56 9.28
C PHE A 115 -1.28 19.87 9.28
N ASP A 116 0.02 19.84 9.58
CA ASP A 116 0.88 21.02 9.65
C ASP A 116 1.38 21.49 8.29
N SER A 117 1.26 20.66 7.25
CA SER A 117 1.82 20.94 5.93
C SER A 117 0.83 21.73 5.05
N ASP A 118 1.31 22.10 3.84
CA ASP A 118 0.48 22.69 2.79
C ASP A 118 -0.30 21.64 1.99
N TYR A 119 -0.31 20.38 2.44
CA TYR A 119 -0.92 19.25 1.73
C TYR A 119 -2.04 18.62 2.52
N THR A 120 -2.92 17.94 1.79
CA THR A 120 -3.93 17.07 2.36
C THR A 120 -3.95 15.75 1.60
N ALA A 121 -4.48 14.70 2.22
CA ALA A 121 -4.58 13.39 1.58
C ALA A 121 -5.49 13.46 0.36
N PHE A 122 -5.05 12.84 -0.73
CA PHE A 122 -5.82 12.74 -1.97
C PHE A 122 -6.98 11.76 -1.79
N LYS A 123 -8.12 12.09 -2.38
CA LYS A 123 -9.29 11.22 -2.47
C LYS A 123 -9.74 11.15 -3.92
N GLU A 124 -10.05 9.93 -4.39
CA GLU A 124 -10.61 9.77 -5.71
C GLU A 124 -12.05 10.28 -5.77
N ALA A 125 -12.39 11.01 -6.82
CA ALA A 125 -13.73 11.54 -7.00
C ALA A 125 -14.76 10.41 -7.14
N GLY A 126 -15.91 10.56 -6.49
CA GLY A 126 -16.99 9.58 -6.57
C GLY A 126 -16.79 8.32 -5.73
N VAL A 127 -15.71 8.22 -5.00
CA VAL A 127 -15.44 7.08 -4.11
C VAL A 127 -15.74 7.48 -2.66
N ASN A 128 -16.45 6.62 -1.93
CA ASN A 128 -16.75 6.83 -0.53
C ASN A 128 -15.66 6.20 0.34
N TYR A 129 -14.92 7.02 1.06
CA TYR A 129 -13.87 6.55 1.97
C TYR A 129 -14.29 6.69 3.42
N TYR A 130 -13.92 5.69 4.23
CA TYR A 130 -14.26 5.62 5.66
C TYR A 130 -13.12 6.08 6.58
N ASP A 131 -11.96 6.41 6.02
CA ASP A 131 -10.87 7.10 6.74
C ASP A 131 -10.74 8.51 6.15
N PRO A 132 -11.16 9.56 6.89
CA PRO A 132 -11.12 10.91 6.34
C PRO A 132 -9.73 11.52 6.30
N TYR A 133 -8.77 10.96 7.01
CA TYR A 133 -7.43 11.55 7.16
C TYR A 133 -6.41 10.96 6.18
N MET A 134 -6.43 9.65 6.00
CA MET A 134 -5.52 8.95 5.08
C MET A 134 -6.30 7.81 4.41
N PRO A 135 -7.17 8.13 3.44
CA PRO A 135 -8.06 7.12 2.83
C PRO A 135 -7.32 6.09 1.99
N ILE A 136 -6.13 6.43 1.50
CA ILE A 136 -5.29 5.54 0.69
C ILE A 136 -3.92 5.48 1.34
N LYS A 137 -3.44 4.25 1.63
CA LYS A 137 -2.13 4.02 2.23
C LYS A 137 -1.40 2.97 1.41
N HIS A 138 -0.37 3.39 0.69
CA HIS A 138 0.48 2.46 -0.06
C HIS A 138 1.73 2.15 0.76
N GLU A 139 2.04 0.88 0.91
CA GLU A 139 3.19 0.40 1.67
C GLU A 139 4.06 -0.47 0.77
N HIS A 140 5.35 -0.20 0.75
CA HIS A 140 6.32 -0.93 -0.06
C HIS A 140 7.21 -1.74 0.87
N TYR A 141 7.06 -3.07 0.85
CA TYR A 141 7.75 -3.99 1.74
C TYR A 141 8.91 -4.68 1.03
N PRO A 142 10.15 -4.54 1.53
CA PRO A 142 11.22 -5.41 1.06
C PRO A 142 10.87 -6.87 1.32
N VAL A 143 11.10 -7.75 0.33
CA VAL A 143 10.70 -9.17 0.44
C VAL A 143 11.42 -9.93 1.55
N ASN A 144 12.54 -9.40 2.06
CA ASN A 144 13.30 -10.00 3.17
C ASN A 144 13.00 -9.31 4.51
N SER A 145 11.96 -8.50 4.59
CA SER A 145 11.55 -7.85 5.84
C SER A 145 11.01 -8.87 6.84
N ASP A 146 11.36 -8.68 8.12
CA ASP A 146 10.82 -9.51 9.20
C ASP A 146 9.34 -9.15 9.43
N PRO A 147 8.38 -10.08 9.24
CA PRO A 147 6.97 -9.76 9.43
C PRO A 147 6.60 -9.42 10.88
N ASN A 148 7.42 -9.79 11.86
CA ASN A 148 7.17 -9.47 13.26
C ASN A 148 7.76 -8.13 13.68
N ASP A 149 8.69 -7.58 12.90
CA ASP A 149 9.31 -6.29 13.15
C ASP A 149 9.68 -5.68 11.78
N PRO A 150 8.66 -5.31 10.99
CA PRO A 150 8.87 -4.89 9.61
C PRO A 150 9.52 -3.51 9.50
N HIS A 151 10.26 -3.33 8.41
CA HIS A 151 10.61 -2.01 7.93
C HIS A 151 10.05 -1.86 6.51
N PHE A 152 9.49 -0.73 6.20
CA PHE A 152 8.87 -0.50 4.90
C PHE A 152 8.68 0.99 4.64
N ASP A 153 8.54 1.34 3.38
CA ASP A 153 8.23 2.71 2.98
C ASP A 153 6.73 2.92 2.89
N ILE A 154 6.28 4.07 3.35
CA ILE A 154 4.87 4.48 3.30
C ILE A 154 4.74 5.61 2.28
N TYR A 155 3.76 5.47 1.39
CA TYR A 155 3.42 6.48 0.37
C TYR A 155 1.96 6.85 0.53
N ILE A 156 1.68 8.09 0.90
CA ILE A 156 0.31 8.61 1.00
C ILE A 156 0.10 9.59 -0.14
N PRO A 157 -0.86 9.33 -1.04
CA PRO A 157 -1.14 10.29 -2.11
C PRO A 157 -1.68 11.59 -1.53
N ILE A 158 -1.19 12.71 -2.05
CA ILE A 158 -1.47 14.04 -1.52
C ILE A 158 -1.81 15.02 -2.64
N VAL A 159 -2.51 16.08 -2.25
CA VAL A 159 -2.74 17.27 -3.08
C VAL A 159 -2.51 18.51 -2.21
N LYS A 160 -2.27 19.65 -2.83
CA LYS A 160 -2.15 20.90 -2.09
C LYS A 160 -3.50 21.30 -1.49
N LYS A 161 -3.44 21.88 -0.30
CA LYS A 161 -4.62 22.45 0.38
C LYS A 161 -5.21 23.62 -0.40
#